data_e1294ad6b52972430f4b330d9a28006f
#
_entry.id   e1294ad6b52972430f4b330d9a28006f
#
_cell.length_a   1.000
_cell.length_b   1.000
_cell.length_c   1.000
_cell.angle_alpha   90.00
_cell.angle_beta   90.00
_cell.angle_gamma   90.00
#
_symmetry.space_group_name_H-M   'P 1'
#
loop_
_entity.id
_entity.type
_entity.pdbx_description
1 polymer ?
#
loop_
_entity_poly.entity_id
_entity_poly.type
_entity_poly.pdbx_seq_one_letter_code
_entity_poly.pdbx_strand_id
1 'polypeptide(L)'
;MAKTYGNTTASQAKDNVSDLEIWGNGDLFKLLCKASSKKEKWMKSTKAMEIPNVGCVVQVTTQQGDNVAEAVTFVPNAKISEEKDESGKVISRKLIISSHKEFLP
;
A
#
# COMPACT_ATOMS: atom_id res chain seq x y z
N MET A 1 -8.17 16.21 16.86
CA MET A 1 -8.60 15.67 15.57
C MET A 1 -8.54 14.15 15.60
N ALA A 2 -9.59 13.51 15.16
CA ALA A 2 -9.62 12.05 15.13
C ALA A 2 -8.70 11.53 14.02
N LYS A 3 -7.96 10.45 14.31
CA LYS A 3 -7.11 9.81 13.32
C LYS A 3 -7.93 8.90 12.42
N THR A 4 -7.55 8.85 11.16
CA THR A 4 -8.30 8.10 10.14
C THR A 4 -7.59 6.78 9.81
N TYR A 5 -7.46 5.91 10.82
CA TYR A 5 -6.77 4.63 10.65
C TYR A 5 -7.39 3.72 9.59
N GLY A 6 -8.63 3.97 9.20
CA GLY A 6 -9.31 3.19 8.18
C GLY A 6 -8.96 3.56 6.74
N ASN A 7 -8.34 4.71 6.53
CA ASN A 7 -8.00 5.15 5.18
C ASN A 7 -6.85 4.32 4.62
N THR A 8 -6.96 3.90 3.37
CA THR A 8 -5.94 3.10 2.70
C THR A 8 -5.36 3.79 1.47
N THR A 9 -6.04 4.80 0.94
CA THR A 9 -5.58 5.55 -0.22
C THR A 9 -5.75 7.05 0.01
N ALA A 10 -5.05 7.86 -0.80
CA ALA A 10 -5.21 9.31 -0.75
C ALA A 10 -6.64 9.73 -1.08
N SER A 11 -7.29 9.03 -2.02
CA SER A 11 -8.69 9.32 -2.35
C SER A 11 -9.63 9.11 -1.18
N GLN A 12 -9.44 8.01 -0.44
CA GLN A 12 -10.25 7.75 0.77
C GLN A 12 -9.98 8.79 1.85
N ALA A 13 -8.72 9.19 2.01
CA ALA A 13 -8.38 10.23 2.98
C ALA A 13 -9.04 11.55 2.62
N LYS A 14 -9.13 11.88 1.34
CA LYS A 14 -9.74 13.12 0.88
C LYS A 14 -11.24 13.18 1.22
N ASP A 15 -11.92 12.05 1.23
CA ASP A 15 -13.33 12.00 1.62
C ASP A 15 -13.53 12.33 3.10
N ASN A 16 -12.51 12.12 3.93
CA ASN A 16 -12.58 12.29 5.38
C ASN A 16 -11.83 13.51 5.91
N VAL A 17 -10.94 14.08 5.11
CA VAL A 17 -10.11 15.21 5.51
C VAL A 17 -10.28 16.33 4.48
N SER A 18 -10.92 17.42 4.91
CA SER A 18 -11.37 18.48 4.00
C SER A 18 -10.25 19.30 3.37
N ASP A 19 -9.10 19.39 4.02
CA ASP A 19 -7.97 20.21 3.57
C ASP A 19 -6.88 19.42 2.85
N LEU A 20 -7.16 18.17 2.49
CA LEU A 20 -6.18 17.35 1.81
C LEU A 20 -6.00 17.77 0.35
N GLU A 21 -4.77 18.08 -0.02
CA GLU A 21 -4.42 18.39 -1.40
C GLU A 21 -3.65 17.23 -2.00
N ILE A 22 -3.96 16.88 -3.24
CA ILE A 22 -3.33 15.76 -3.95
C ILE A 22 -2.73 16.26 -5.24
N TRP A 23 -1.48 15.87 -5.49
CA TRP A 23 -0.81 16.11 -6.76
C TRP A 23 -0.45 14.76 -7.38
N GLY A 24 -0.68 14.62 -8.67
CA GLY A 24 -0.39 13.37 -9.38
C GLY A 24 -1.40 12.27 -9.03
N ASN A 25 -0.91 11.06 -8.86
CA ASN A 25 -1.76 9.90 -8.55
C ASN A 25 -2.13 9.82 -7.06
N GLY A 26 -1.59 10.70 -6.25
CA GLY A 26 -1.83 10.69 -4.81
C GLY A 26 -0.95 9.68 -4.07
N ASP A 27 -0.90 8.44 -4.51
CA ASP A 27 -0.10 7.42 -3.85
C ASP A 27 0.29 6.34 -4.87
N LEU A 28 1.59 6.07 -4.96
CA LEU A 28 2.12 5.03 -5.84
C LEU A 28 2.21 3.68 -5.14
N PHE A 29 2.18 3.66 -3.81
CA PHE A 29 2.18 2.42 -3.06
C PHE A 29 0.80 1.80 -3.06
N LYS A 30 0.74 0.50 -3.37
CA LYS A 30 -0.51 -0.25 -3.34
C LYS A 30 -0.56 -1.09 -2.08
N LEU A 31 -1.71 -1.10 -1.44
CA LEU A 31 -1.91 -1.84 -0.19
C LEU A 31 -1.90 -3.33 -0.46
N LEU A 32 -1.03 -4.06 0.25
CA LEU A 32 -1.01 -5.53 0.23
C LEU A 32 -1.87 -6.09 1.35
N CYS A 33 -1.71 -5.56 2.55
CA CYS A 33 -2.54 -5.96 3.68
C CYS A 33 -2.55 -4.85 4.73
N LYS A 34 -3.61 -4.83 5.53
CA LYS A 34 -3.76 -3.85 6.58
C LYS A 34 -4.65 -4.40 7.68
N ALA A 35 -4.30 -4.08 8.92
CA ALA A 35 -5.15 -4.29 10.08
C ALA A 35 -5.16 -3.01 10.89
N SER A 36 -6.31 -2.65 11.44
CA SER A 36 -6.42 -1.45 12.26
C SER A 36 -7.53 -1.57 13.28
N SER A 37 -7.38 -0.84 14.38
CA SER A 37 -8.42 -0.73 15.40
C SER A 37 -8.54 0.73 15.81
N LYS A 38 -9.69 1.33 15.52
CA LYS A 38 -9.96 2.71 15.96
C LYS A 38 -10.11 2.78 17.47
N LYS A 39 -10.68 1.74 18.07
CA LYS A 39 -10.88 1.67 19.51
C LYS A 39 -9.57 1.63 20.26
N GLU A 40 -8.64 0.78 19.79
CA GLU A 40 -7.33 0.62 20.43
C GLU A 40 -6.28 1.58 19.87
N LYS A 41 -6.61 2.31 18.81
CA LYS A 41 -5.76 3.35 18.22
C LYS A 41 -4.45 2.81 17.68
N TRP A 42 -4.55 1.74 16.86
CA TRP A 42 -3.36 1.23 16.18
C TRP A 42 -3.68 0.83 14.74
N MET A 43 -2.64 0.76 13.95
CA MET A 43 -2.70 0.32 12.55
C MET A 43 -1.38 -0.33 12.17
N LYS A 44 -1.46 -1.39 11.37
CA LYS A 44 -0.33 -2.01 10.71
C LYS A 44 -0.66 -2.19 9.25
N SER A 45 0.26 -1.84 8.37
CA SER A 45 0.04 -2.00 6.94
C SER A 45 1.32 -2.40 6.23
N THR A 46 1.15 -3.10 5.11
CA THR A 46 2.23 -3.41 4.19
C THR A 46 1.79 -2.95 2.81
N LYS A 47 2.60 -2.12 2.20
CA LYS A 47 2.35 -1.57 0.87
C LYS A 47 3.54 -1.84 -0.03
N ALA A 48 3.30 -1.83 -1.33
CA ALA A 48 4.37 -2.00 -2.29
C ALA A 48 4.17 -1.09 -3.49
N MET A 49 5.30 -0.63 -4.03
CA MET A 49 5.34 0.14 -5.28
C MET A 49 6.18 -0.68 -6.26
N GLU A 50 5.62 -0.92 -7.44
CA GLU A 50 6.33 -1.68 -8.46
C GLU A 50 7.17 -0.75 -9.34
N ILE A 51 8.43 -1.14 -9.54
CA ILE A 51 9.30 -0.49 -10.53
C ILE A 51 9.35 -1.48 -11.69
N PRO A 52 8.72 -1.17 -12.83
CA PRO A 52 8.61 -2.11 -13.93
C PRO A 52 9.97 -2.68 -14.35
N ASN A 53 10.01 -4.00 -14.51
CA ASN A 53 11.20 -4.77 -14.94
C ASN A 53 12.36 -4.75 -13.95
N VAL A 54 12.17 -4.24 -12.74
CA VAL A 54 13.23 -4.14 -11.73
C VAL A 54 12.85 -4.86 -10.45
N GLY A 55 11.70 -4.55 -9.88
CA GLY A 55 11.29 -5.12 -8.61
C GLY A 55 10.27 -4.26 -7.90
N CYS A 56 10.18 -4.42 -6.58
CA CYS A 56 9.23 -3.67 -5.77
C CYS A 56 9.92 -3.01 -4.59
N VAL A 57 9.46 -1.82 -4.26
CA VAL A 57 9.78 -1.16 -2.99
C VAL A 57 8.66 -1.49 -2.03
N VAL A 58 8.98 -2.11 -0.91
CA VAL A 58 8.01 -2.54 0.11
C VAL A 58 8.14 -1.65 1.32
N GLN A 59 7.02 -1.16 1.80
CA GLN A 59 6.94 -0.30 2.98
C GLN A 59 6.04 -0.96 4.02
N VAL A 60 6.56 -1.12 5.23
CA VAL A 60 5.79 -1.59 6.39
C VAL A 60 5.63 -0.44 7.36
N THR A 61 4.42 -0.22 7.82
CA THR A 61 4.09 0.86 8.75
C THR A 61 3.36 0.30 9.94
N THR A 62 3.78 0.68 11.13
CA THR A 62 3.05 0.42 12.37
C THR A 62 2.79 1.75 13.05
N GLN A 63 1.56 2.00 13.42
CA GLN A 63 1.18 3.21 14.14
C GLN A 63 0.40 2.82 15.38
N GLN A 64 0.80 3.37 16.53
CA GLN A 64 0.09 3.17 17.78
C GLN A 64 -0.04 4.53 18.46
N GLY A 65 -1.28 5.03 18.58
CA GLY A 65 -1.51 6.37 19.05
C GLY A 65 -0.80 7.39 18.18
N ASP A 66 0.11 8.14 18.75
CA ASP A 66 0.92 9.14 18.03
C ASP A 66 2.27 8.61 17.60
N ASN A 67 2.59 7.36 17.91
CA ASN A 67 3.88 6.75 17.56
C ASN A 67 3.76 6.04 16.21
N VAL A 68 4.72 6.30 15.33
CA VAL A 68 4.78 5.69 14.01
C VAL A 68 6.16 5.10 13.81
N ALA A 69 6.20 3.87 13.32
CA ALA A 69 7.44 3.23 12.89
C ALA A 69 7.26 2.74 11.46
N GLU A 70 8.22 3.01 10.61
CA GLU A 70 8.20 2.61 9.22
C GLU A 70 9.53 2.00 8.81
N ALA A 71 9.46 1.04 7.91
CA ALA A 71 10.62 0.44 7.29
C ALA A 71 10.35 0.27 5.80
N VAL A 72 11.39 0.46 5.00
CA VAL A 72 11.31 0.35 3.55
C VAL A 72 12.42 -0.57 3.09
N THR A 73 12.11 -1.48 2.18
CA THR A 73 13.10 -2.35 1.58
C THR A 73 12.79 -2.54 0.09
N PHE A 74 13.82 -2.85 -0.67
CA PHE A 74 13.67 -3.18 -2.08
C PHE A 74 13.74 -4.69 -2.27
N VAL A 75 12.78 -5.24 -3.02
CA VAL A 75 12.73 -6.67 -3.35
C VAL A 75 12.95 -6.79 -4.86
N PRO A 76 14.12 -7.28 -5.28
CA PRO A 76 14.41 -7.43 -6.71
C PRO A 76 13.59 -8.57 -7.32
N ASN A 77 13.30 -8.44 -8.60
CA ASN A 77 12.62 -9.48 -9.39
C ASN A 77 11.21 -9.79 -8.90
N ALA A 78 10.60 -8.86 -8.19
CA ALA A 78 9.22 -9.02 -7.70
C ALA A 78 8.28 -8.11 -8.48
N LYS A 79 7.03 -8.50 -8.56
CA LYS A 79 5.97 -7.67 -9.09
C LYS A 79 4.71 -7.88 -8.27
N ILE A 80 3.77 -6.94 -8.40
CA ILE A 80 2.50 -7.01 -7.71
C ILE A 80 1.52 -7.82 -8.54
N SER A 81 0.95 -8.85 -7.92
CA SER A 81 -0.12 -9.65 -8.52
C SER A 81 -1.44 -9.25 -7.87
N GLU A 82 -2.44 -8.97 -8.67
CA GLU A 82 -3.77 -8.59 -8.19
C GLU A 82 -4.78 -9.68 -8.53
N GLU A 83 -5.62 -10.01 -7.55
CA GLU A 83 -6.78 -10.85 -7.77
C GLU A 83 -8.01 -9.97 -7.82
N LYS A 84 -8.84 -10.15 -8.84
CA LYS A 84 -10.04 -9.35 -9.04
C LYS A 84 -11.28 -10.23 -9.00
N ASP A 85 -12.41 -9.65 -8.56
CA ASP A 85 -13.69 -10.32 -8.61
C ASP A 85 -14.31 -10.20 -10.01
N GLU A 86 -15.52 -10.73 -10.18
CA GLU A 86 -16.20 -10.73 -11.47
C GLU A 86 -16.48 -9.32 -12.02
N SER A 87 -16.59 -8.34 -11.12
CA SER A 87 -16.84 -6.95 -11.52
C SER A 87 -15.57 -6.19 -11.91
N GLY A 88 -14.39 -6.82 -11.74
CA GLY A 88 -13.10 -6.19 -11.99
C GLY A 88 -12.51 -5.47 -10.77
N LYS A 89 -13.15 -5.57 -9.62
CA LYS A 89 -12.64 -4.95 -8.39
C LYS A 89 -11.52 -5.78 -7.81
N VAL A 90 -10.42 -5.12 -7.43
CA VAL A 90 -9.29 -5.79 -6.79
C VAL A 90 -9.70 -6.22 -5.38
N ILE A 91 -9.57 -7.52 -5.08
CA ILE A 91 -9.91 -8.09 -3.78
C ILE A 91 -8.69 -8.52 -2.99
N SER A 92 -7.56 -8.73 -3.63
CA SER A 92 -6.31 -9.00 -2.93
C SER A 92 -5.11 -8.64 -3.79
N ARG A 93 -3.98 -8.40 -3.13
CA ARG A 93 -2.69 -8.17 -3.77
C ARG A 93 -1.62 -8.93 -3.03
N LYS A 94 -0.65 -9.43 -3.78
CA LYS A 94 0.52 -10.08 -3.20
C LYS A 94 1.73 -9.83 -4.08
N LEU A 95 2.91 -10.01 -3.53
CA LEU A 95 4.13 -9.99 -4.32
C LEU A 95 4.39 -11.39 -4.85
N ILE A 96 4.80 -11.46 -6.09
CA ILE A 96 5.26 -12.70 -6.72
C ILE A 96 6.61 -12.44 -7.35
N ILE A 97 7.39 -13.49 -7.49
CA ILE A 97 8.65 -13.40 -8.21
C ILE A 97 8.35 -13.47 -9.69
N SER A 98 8.83 -12.50 -10.45
CA SER A 98 8.71 -12.51 -11.90
C SER A 98 9.60 -13.61 -12.47
N SER A 99 9.15 -14.20 -13.59
CA SER A 99 9.99 -15.15 -14.27
C SER A 99 11.27 -14.46 -14.76
N HIS A 100 12.38 -15.20 -14.81
CA HIS A 100 13.64 -14.66 -15.28
C HIS A 100 13.50 -13.96 -16.64
N LYS A 101 12.66 -14.49 -17.51
CA LYS A 101 12.43 -13.93 -18.85
C LYS A 101 11.86 -12.51 -18.83
N GLU A 102 11.17 -12.13 -17.80
CA GLU A 102 10.55 -10.79 -17.70
C GLU A 102 11.58 -9.69 -17.44
N PHE A 103 12.78 -10.07 -16.97
CA PHE A 103 13.84 -9.12 -16.64
C PHE A 103 15.01 -9.14 -17.61
N LEU A 104 15.00 -10.04 -18.58
CA LEU A 104 16.06 -10.10 -19.59
C LEU A 104 15.78 -9.09 -20.71
N PRO A 105 16.83 -8.46 -21.24
CA PRO A 105 16.68 -7.55 -22.36
C PRO A 105 16.19 -8.27 -23.63
#